data_2e71a19cb2f56afacebb574d58cb5a0b
#
_entry.id   2e71a19cb2f56afacebb574d58cb5a0b
#
_cell.length_a   1.000
_cell.length_b   1.000
_cell.length_c   1.000
_cell.angle_alpha   90.00
_cell.angle_beta   90.00
_cell.angle_gamma   90.00
#
_symmetry.space_group_name_H-M   'P 1'
#
loop_
_entity.id
_entity.type
_entity.pdbx_description
1 polymer ?
#
loop_
_entity_poly.entity_id
_entity_poly.type
_entity_poly.pdbx_seq_one_letter_code
_entity_poly.pdbx_strand_id
1 'polypeptide(L)'
;MKFERTGRFKRDYKDLPDHHRDKFRAAARDFHEGDVRAAAGEAHPWPNSQRVKPVEGAQGVWEMTWSWTDPDGRATWEWIEIDGERAVLWRRIGTHVVLKSP
;
A
#
# COMPACT_ATOMS: atom_id res chain seq x y z
N MET A 1 4.36 6.38 10.69
CA MET A 1 5.16 6.25 9.44
C MET A 1 4.87 7.43 8.54
N LYS A 2 5.90 8.04 8.00
CA LYS A 2 5.75 9.12 7.03
C LYS A 2 5.40 8.55 5.65
N PHE A 3 4.66 9.31 4.85
CA PHE A 3 4.31 8.89 3.50
C PHE A 3 4.14 10.09 2.58
N GLU A 4 4.27 9.81 1.27
CA GLU A 4 3.93 10.71 0.18
C GLU A 4 3.04 9.97 -0.81
N ARG A 5 2.43 10.70 -1.74
CA ARG A 5 1.53 10.14 -2.75
C ARG A 5 1.87 10.74 -4.11
N THR A 6 1.93 9.89 -5.14
CA THR A 6 2.08 10.38 -6.52
C THR A 6 0.79 11.07 -6.99
N GLY A 7 0.89 11.86 -8.06
CA GLY A 7 -0.30 12.44 -8.69
C GLY A 7 -1.28 11.38 -9.19
N ARG A 8 -0.76 10.25 -9.68
CA ARG A 8 -1.59 9.11 -10.12
C ARG A 8 -2.36 8.52 -8.95
N PHE A 9 -1.71 8.32 -7.80
CA PHE A 9 -2.38 7.81 -6.61
C PHE A 9 -3.50 8.75 -6.16
N LYS A 10 -3.24 10.05 -6.14
CA LYS A 10 -4.25 11.05 -5.74
C LYS A 10 -5.48 10.99 -6.64
N ARG A 11 -5.29 10.84 -7.95
CA ARG A 11 -6.40 10.71 -8.90
C ARG A 11 -7.15 9.40 -8.70
N ASP A 12 -6.44 8.28 -8.57
CA ASP A 12 -7.03 6.98 -8.30
C ASP A 12 -7.88 7.03 -7.01
N TYR A 13 -7.34 7.62 -5.96
CA TYR A 13 -7.99 7.71 -4.65
C TYR A 13 -9.26 8.55 -4.70
N LYS A 14 -9.22 9.66 -5.44
CA LYS A 14 -10.38 10.53 -5.62
C LYS A 14 -11.53 9.80 -6.31
N ASP A 15 -11.22 8.90 -7.23
CA ASP A 15 -12.22 8.15 -7.99
C ASP A 15 -12.78 6.95 -7.23
N LEU A 16 -12.22 6.58 -6.08
CA LEU A 16 -12.74 5.51 -5.25
C LEU A 16 -14.03 5.93 -4.55
N PRO A 17 -15.02 5.02 -4.43
CA PRO A 17 -16.17 5.24 -3.55
C PRO A 17 -15.74 5.46 -2.09
N ASP A 18 -16.53 6.20 -1.31
CA ASP A 18 -16.20 6.53 0.07
C ASP A 18 -15.90 5.28 0.93
N HIS A 19 -16.72 4.23 0.79
CA HIS A 19 -16.52 3.01 1.58
C HIS A 19 -15.23 2.27 1.20
N HIS A 20 -14.75 2.41 -0.03
CA HIS A 20 -13.45 1.87 -0.44
C HIS A 20 -12.31 2.67 0.16
N ARG A 21 -12.43 3.99 0.20
CA ARG A 21 -11.42 4.83 0.87
C ARG A 21 -11.31 4.50 2.35
N ASP A 22 -12.45 4.25 3.02
CA ASP A 22 -12.47 3.84 4.42
C ASP A 22 -11.75 2.50 4.63
N LYS A 23 -11.98 1.53 3.76
CA LYS A 23 -11.30 0.23 3.80
C LYS A 23 -9.79 0.39 3.62
N PHE A 24 -9.38 1.21 2.67
CA PHE A 24 -7.95 1.46 2.45
C PHE A 24 -7.31 2.13 3.67
N ARG A 25 -7.96 3.13 4.25
CA ARG A 25 -7.42 3.82 5.44
C ARG A 25 -7.22 2.85 6.61
N ALA A 26 -8.18 1.94 6.83
CA ALA A 26 -8.05 0.91 7.86
C ALA A 26 -6.88 -0.04 7.54
N ALA A 27 -6.77 -0.49 6.30
CA ALA A 27 -5.66 -1.35 5.87
C ALA A 27 -4.31 -0.65 5.99
N ALA A 28 -4.25 0.64 5.66
CA ALA A 28 -3.03 1.44 5.76
C ALA A 28 -2.57 1.59 7.22
N ARG A 29 -3.51 1.71 8.17
CA ARG A 29 -3.17 1.73 9.61
C ARG A 29 -2.55 0.40 10.04
N ASP A 30 -3.15 -0.72 9.65
CA ASP A 30 -2.62 -2.05 9.96
C ASP A 30 -1.24 -2.25 9.33
N PHE A 31 -1.06 -1.76 8.12
CA PHE A 31 0.23 -1.79 7.44
C PHE A 31 1.28 -0.97 8.21
N HIS A 32 0.92 0.21 8.65
CA HIS A 32 1.81 1.07 9.45
C HIS A 32 2.21 0.39 10.77
N GLU A 33 1.25 -0.20 11.47
CA GLU A 33 1.52 -0.95 12.71
C GLU A 33 2.46 -2.12 12.44
N GLY A 34 2.28 -2.81 11.31
CA GLY A 34 3.19 -3.87 10.89
C GLY A 34 4.60 -3.35 10.64
N ASP A 35 4.76 -2.18 10.04
CA ASP A 35 6.06 -1.56 9.82
C ASP A 35 6.77 -1.24 11.14
N VAL A 36 6.03 -0.74 12.14
CA VAL A 36 6.56 -0.51 13.48
C VAL A 36 7.05 -1.81 14.12
N ARG A 37 6.28 -2.90 13.99
CA ARG A 37 6.69 -4.22 14.50
C ARG A 37 7.92 -4.76 13.77
N ALA A 38 8.00 -4.54 12.46
CA ALA A 38 9.17 -4.94 11.67
C ALA A 38 10.44 -4.23 12.17
N ALA A 39 10.34 -2.94 12.47
CA ALA A 39 11.45 -2.17 13.03
C ALA A 39 11.88 -2.68 14.41
N ALA A 40 10.96 -3.32 15.15
CA ALA A 40 11.25 -3.96 16.43
C ALA A 40 11.75 -5.41 16.30
N GLY A 41 11.94 -5.91 15.05
CA GLY A 41 12.52 -7.23 14.78
C GLY A 41 11.51 -8.35 14.53
N GLU A 42 10.22 -8.06 14.41
CA GLU A 42 9.21 -9.08 14.13
C GLU A 42 9.33 -9.60 12.69
N ALA A 43 9.36 -10.93 12.53
CA ALA A 43 9.63 -11.57 11.24
C ALA A 43 8.46 -11.48 10.24
N HIS A 44 7.22 -11.50 10.74
CA HIS A 44 6.01 -11.44 9.90
C HIS A 44 5.06 -10.36 10.43
N PRO A 45 5.42 -9.08 10.24
CA PRO A 45 4.76 -7.97 10.92
C PRO A 45 3.38 -7.61 10.34
N TRP A 46 3.11 -7.97 9.08
CA TRP A 46 1.86 -7.61 8.43
C TRP A 46 0.86 -8.76 8.45
N PRO A 47 -0.46 -8.45 8.53
CA PRO A 47 -1.48 -9.49 8.40
C PRO A 47 -1.33 -10.24 7.07
N ASN A 48 -1.45 -11.57 7.09
CA ASN A 48 -1.37 -12.38 5.88
C ASN A 48 -2.40 -11.96 4.82
N SER A 49 -3.56 -11.48 5.25
CA SER A 49 -4.62 -11.00 4.35
C SER A 49 -4.21 -9.79 3.51
N GLN A 50 -3.22 -9.00 3.96
CA GLN A 50 -2.72 -7.86 3.18
C GLN A 50 -1.79 -8.28 2.04
N ARG A 51 -1.23 -9.47 2.09
CA ARG A 51 -0.34 -10.02 1.05
C ARG A 51 0.71 -9.01 0.58
N VAL A 52 1.40 -8.40 1.53
CA VAL A 52 2.49 -7.46 1.24
C VAL A 52 3.62 -8.20 0.53
N LYS A 53 3.92 -7.80 -0.69
CA LYS A 53 4.95 -8.46 -1.51
C LYS A 53 5.43 -7.52 -2.62
N PRO A 54 6.63 -7.81 -3.22
CA PRO A 54 7.06 -7.08 -4.41
C PRO A 54 6.12 -7.33 -5.58
N VAL A 55 5.93 -6.30 -6.42
CA VAL A 55 5.20 -6.46 -7.68
C VAL A 55 6.11 -7.18 -8.67
N GLU A 56 5.62 -8.29 -9.23
CA GLU A 56 6.36 -9.03 -10.25
C GLU A 56 6.58 -8.18 -11.49
N GLY A 57 7.82 -8.11 -11.96
CA GLY A 57 8.18 -7.34 -13.15
C GLY A 57 8.37 -5.84 -12.94
N ALA A 58 8.24 -5.34 -11.71
CA ALA A 58 8.41 -3.91 -11.39
C ALA A 58 9.39 -3.76 -10.22
N GLN A 59 10.67 -3.69 -10.53
CA GLN A 59 11.72 -3.60 -9.51
C GLN A 59 11.51 -2.40 -8.59
N GLY A 60 11.58 -2.64 -7.27
CA GLY A 60 11.44 -1.59 -6.26
C GLY A 60 10.00 -1.20 -5.95
N VAL A 61 9.02 -1.78 -6.62
CA VAL A 61 7.60 -1.52 -6.38
C VAL A 61 6.99 -2.67 -5.59
N TRP A 62 6.22 -2.33 -4.57
CA TRP A 62 5.54 -3.27 -3.68
C TRP A 62 4.04 -3.15 -3.82
N GLU A 63 3.31 -4.18 -3.43
CA GLU A 63 1.86 -4.20 -3.43
C GLU A 63 1.28 -4.72 -2.13
N MET A 64 0.06 -4.29 -1.83
CA MET A 64 -0.75 -4.86 -0.78
C MET A 64 -2.19 -5.00 -1.23
N THR A 65 -2.92 -5.95 -0.61
CA THR A 65 -4.36 -6.09 -0.76
C THR A 65 -5.04 -5.31 0.36
N TRP A 66 -5.92 -4.37 0.00
CA TRP A 66 -6.72 -3.62 0.99
C TRP A 66 -8.19 -4.05 1.00
N SER A 67 -8.62 -4.82 0.03
CA SER A 67 -9.98 -5.38 -0.03
C SER A 67 -9.98 -6.70 -0.76
N TRP A 68 -10.70 -7.67 -0.22
CA TRP A 68 -10.88 -9.00 -0.80
C TRP A 68 -12.26 -9.19 -1.44
N THR A 69 -13.14 -8.18 -1.34
CA THR A 69 -14.44 -8.21 -2.01
C THR A 69 -14.26 -7.87 -3.49
N ASP A 70 -15.06 -8.48 -4.35
CA ASP A 70 -14.98 -8.29 -5.80
C ASP A 70 -15.41 -6.85 -6.19
N PRO A 71 -14.56 -6.09 -6.92
CA PRO A 71 -13.20 -6.45 -7.33
C PRO A 71 -12.19 -6.28 -6.18
N ASP A 72 -11.15 -7.14 -6.16
CA ASP A 72 -10.09 -7.05 -5.16
C ASP A 72 -9.39 -5.69 -5.22
N GLY A 73 -9.18 -5.10 -4.05
CA GLY A 73 -8.46 -3.83 -3.93
C GLY A 73 -6.96 -4.03 -3.78
N ARG A 74 -6.18 -3.27 -4.55
CA ARG A 74 -4.72 -3.28 -4.52
C ARG A 74 -4.20 -1.85 -4.38
N ALA A 75 -3.05 -1.71 -3.70
CA ALA A 75 -2.30 -0.47 -3.67
C ALA A 75 -0.82 -0.79 -3.89
N THR A 76 -0.12 0.10 -4.56
CA THR A 76 1.31 -0.07 -4.83
C THR A 76 2.10 1.08 -4.23
N TRP A 77 3.35 0.82 -3.84
CA TRP A 77 4.23 1.84 -3.29
C TRP A 77 5.69 1.51 -3.54
N GLU A 78 6.54 2.52 -3.31
CA GLU A 78 7.99 2.36 -3.18
C GLU A 78 8.40 2.73 -1.76
N TRP A 79 9.43 2.07 -1.25
CA TRP A 79 10.09 2.53 -0.04
C TRP A 79 10.95 3.74 -0.39
N ILE A 80 10.80 4.81 0.36
CA ILE A 80 11.59 6.04 0.22
C ILE A 80 12.14 6.45 1.58
N GLU A 81 12.91 7.52 1.61
CA GLU A 81 13.42 8.11 2.84
C GLU A 81 12.93 9.55 2.93
N ILE A 82 12.41 9.92 4.09
CA ILE A 82 11.98 11.29 4.42
C ILE A 82 12.64 11.66 5.75
N ASP A 83 13.44 12.72 5.76
CA ASP A 83 14.15 13.20 6.95
C ASP A 83 14.96 12.09 7.66
N GLY A 84 15.61 11.23 6.87
CA GLY A 84 16.43 10.14 7.39
C GLY A 84 15.64 8.93 7.88
N GLU A 85 14.33 8.90 7.72
CA GLU A 85 13.46 7.79 8.14
C GLU A 85 12.87 7.07 6.93
N ARG A 86 12.72 5.74 7.06
CA ARG A 86 12.01 4.96 6.04
C ARG A 86 10.57 5.43 5.93
N ALA A 87 10.10 5.62 4.70
CA ALA A 87 8.77 6.12 4.41
C ALA A 87 8.20 5.42 3.19
N VAL A 88 6.96 5.71 2.88
CA VAL A 88 6.23 5.10 1.75
C VAL A 88 5.87 6.17 0.74
N LEU A 89 6.13 5.90 -0.54
CA LEU A 89 5.56 6.66 -1.64
C LEU A 89 4.45 5.83 -2.28
N TRP A 90 3.20 6.17 -1.99
CA TRP A 90 2.04 5.51 -2.60
C TRP A 90 1.97 5.85 -4.09
N ARG A 91 1.95 4.84 -4.96
CA ARG A 91 2.01 5.01 -6.41
C ARG A 91 0.66 4.89 -7.09
N ARG A 92 -0.09 3.83 -6.81
CA ARG A 92 -1.40 3.55 -7.38
C ARG A 92 -2.33 2.93 -6.35
N ILE A 93 -3.63 3.12 -6.52
CA ILE A 93 -4.66 2.44 -5.74
C ILE A 93 -5.86 2.15 -6.65
N GLY A 94 -6.45 0.97 -6.49
CA GLY A 94 -7.61 0.56 -7.29
C GLY A 94 -7.83 -0.92 -7.18
N THR A 95 -8.27 -1.54 -8.28
CA THR A 95 -8.38 -2.99 -8.39
C THR A 95 -7.03 -3.58 -8.81
N HIS A 96 -6.97 -4.91 -8.96
CA HIS A 96 -5.77 -5.58 -9.45
C HIS A 96 -5.27 -5.06 -10.81
N VAL A 97 -6.11 -4.34 -11.54
CA VAL A 97 -5.74 -3.72 -12.84
C VAL A 97 -4.56 -2.75 -12.68
N VAL A 98 -4.41 -2.10 -11.52
CA VAL A 98 -3.29 -1.18 -11.27
C VAL A 98 -1.93 -1.87 -11.37
N LEU A 99 -1.87 -3.20 -11.20
CA LEU A 99 -0.63 -3.97 -11.30
C LEU A 99 -0.07 -4.04 -12.72
N LYS A 100 -0.85 -3.69 -13.73
CA LYS A 100 -0.38 -3.61 -15.12
C LYS A 100 0.48 -2.37 -15.35
N SER A 101 0.31 -1.34 -14.52
CA SER A 101 1.05 -0.09 -14.60
C SER A 101 1.27 0.43 -13.16
N PRO A 102 1.98 -0.34 -12.37
CA PRO A 102 2.12 0.01 -10.96
C PRO A 102 2.97 1.24 -10.74
#